data_980e8320e699b92bf863d5aa9ff107a4
#
_entry.id   980e8320e699b92bf863d5aa9ff107a4
#
_cell.length_a   1.000
_cell.length_b   1.000
_cell.length_c   1.000
_cell.angle_alpha   90.00
_cell.angle_beta   90.00
_cell.angle_gamma   90.00
#
_symmetry.space_group_name_H-M   'P 1'
#
loop_
_entity.id
_entity.type
_entity.pdbx_description
1 polymer ?
#
loop_
_entity_poly.entity_id
_entity_poly.type
_entity_poly.pdbx_seq_one_letter_code
_entity_poly.pdbx_strand_id
1 'polypeptide(L)'
;MKKTMTSRERVLTTLSLQEPDRVPIDLGQAGGDGITIGAYRNLLNYLGLEDREIRVEDRSSQTALVDEDVLQLLKVDFRRL
;
A
#
# COMPACT_ATOMS: atom_id res chain seq x y z
N MET A 1 -27.16 -5.42 -2.43
CA MET A 1 -25.76 -5.67 -2.77
C MET A 1 -24.96 -4.36 -2.68
N LYS A 2 -23.90 -4.34 -1.89
CA LYS A 2 -23.09 -3.13 -1.76
C LYS A 2 -22.27 -2.92 -3.04
N LYS A 3 -22.29 -1.71 -3.56
CA LYS A 3 -21.48 -1.33 -4.71
C LYS A 3 -20.02 -1.23 -4.29
N THR A 4 -19.12 -1.79 -5.09
CA THR A 4 -17.68 -1.66 -4.85
C THR A 4 -17.26 -0.22 -5.03
N MET A 5 -16.58 0.33 -4.02
CA MET A 5 -16.10 1.71 -4.06
C MET A 5 -14.74 1.81 -4.74
N THR A 6 -14.48 2.98 -5.35
CA THR A 6 -13.12 3.32 -5.77
C THR A 6 -12.30 3.65 -4.52
N SER A 7 -10.96 3.67 -4.67
CA SER A 7 -10.08 4.04 -3.56
C SER A 7 -10.42 5.44 -3.02
N ARG A 8 -10.66 6.42 -3.91
CA ARG A 8 -11.02 7.78 -3.52
C ARG A 8 -12.33 7.79 -2.73
N GLU A 9 -13.35 7.12 -3.22
CA GLU A 9 -14.65 7.04 -2.53
C GLU A 9 -14.51 6.40 -1.16
N ARG A 10 -13.72 5.33 -1.07
CA ARG A 10 -13.50 4.60 0.19
C ARG A 10 -12.82 5.47 1.23
N VAL A 11 -11.78 6.19 0.86
CA VAL A 11 -11.06 7.08 1.77
C VAL A 11 -11.95 8.23 2.22
N LEU A 12 -12.66 8.89 1.29
CA LEU A 12 -13.54 10.01 1.63
C LEU A 12 -14.70 9.56 2.52
N THR A 13 -15.26 8.39 2.27
CA THR A 13 -16.34 7.83 3.09
C THR A 13 -15.85 7.60 4.53
N THR A 14 -14.66 7.03 4.68
CA THR A 14 -14.06 6.78 5.99
C THR A 14 -13.79 8.08 6.73
N LEU A 15 -13.24 9.10 6.05
CA LEU A 15 -12.96 10.40 6.67
C LEU A 15 -14.24 11.13 7.09
N SER A 16 -15.36 10.80 6.47
CA SER A 16 -16.68 11.36 6.85
C SER A 16 -17.33 10.57 7.97
N LEU A 17 -16.60 9.66 8.62
CA LEU A 17 -17.06 8.80 9.71
C LEU A 17 -18.23 7.89 9.29
N GLN A 18 -18.28 7.55 8.00
CA GLN A 18 -19.22 6.58 7.47
C GLN A 18 -18.51 5.28 7.14
N GLU A 19 -19.26 4.19 7.11
CA GLU A 19 -18.68 2.88 6.85
C GLU A 19 -18.48 2.67 5.34
N PRO A 20 -17.22 2.45 4.87
CA PRO A 20 -16.96 2.12 3.47
C PRO A 20 -17.25 0.64 3.18
N ASP A 21 -17.05 0.22 1.93
CA ASP A 21 -17.20 -1.19 1.55
C ASP A 21 -16.15 -2.09 2.22
N ARG A 22 -14.96 -1.54 2.51
CA ARG A 22 -13.92 -2.19 3.31
C ARG A 22 -13.00 -1.12 3.88
N VAL A 23 -12.18 -1.50 4.84
CA VAL A 23 -11.21 -0.57 5.43
C VAL A 23 -10.19 -0.14 4.37
N PRO A 24 -9.91 1.17 4.22
CA PRO A 24 -8.85 1.62 3.32
C PRO A 24 -7.50 1.09 3.77
N ILE A 25 -6.64 0.73 2.81
CA ILE A 25 -5.33 0.17 3.08
C ILE A 25 -4.25 1.13 2.62
N ASP A 26 -3.31 1.46 3.52
CA ASP A 26 -2.14 2.28 3.24
C ASP A 26 -0.88 1.49 3.56
N LEU A 27 0.06 1.48 2.61
CA LEU A 27 1.35 0.81 2.79
C LEU A 27 2.47 1.86 2.79
N GLY A 28 2.26 2.96 3.53
CA GLY A 28 3.21 4.05 3.65
C GLY A 28 3.12 5.09 2.55
N GLN A 29 2.13 5.00 1.68
CA GLN A 29 1.99 5.91 0.53
C GLN A 29 1.45 7.28 0.93
N ALA A 30 0.76 7.37 2.07
CA ALA A 30 0.18 8.63 2.56
C ALA A 30 1.15 9.43 3.46
N GLY A 31 2.43 9.10 3.46
CA GLY A 31 3.46 9.84 4.20
C GLY A 31 3.73 9.36 5.61
N GLY A 32 3.16 8.22 6.00
CA GLY A 32 3.47 7.58 7.28
C GLY A 32 4.67 6.66 7.19
N ASP A 33 4.85 5.83 8.19
CA ASP A 33 5.92 4.84 8.20
C ASP A 33 5.68 3.81 7.08
N GLY A 34 6.70 3.62 6.26
CA GLY A 34 6.64 2.66 5.17
C GLY A 34 7.08 1.27 5.60
N ILE A 35 7.04 0.35 4.65
CA ILE A 35 7.55 -1.01 4.88
C ILE A 35 9.09 -1.00 4.80
N THR A 36 9.75 -1.69 5.72
CA THR A 36 11.21 -1.79 5.69
C THR A 36 11.66 -2.68 4.52
N ILE A 37 12.93 -2.50 4.11
CA ILE A 37 13.51 -3.27 3.00
C ILE A 37 13.44 -4.77 3.29
N GLY A 38 13.80 -5.18 4.52
CA GLY A 38 13.75 -6.59 4.89
C GLY A 38 12.33 -7.17 4.85
N ALA A 39 11.37 -6.43 5.38
CA ALA A 39 9.96 -6.85 5.37
C ALA A 39 9.42 -6.91 3.94
N TYR A 40 9.80 -5.94 3.10
CA TYR A 40 9.37 -5.93 1.70
C TYR A 40 9.95 -7.11 0.93
N ARG A 41 11.22 -7.47 1.19
CA ARG A 41 11.83 -8.66 0.59
C ARG A 41 11.05 -9.91 0.95
N ASN A 42 10.67 -10.05 2.22
CA ASN A 42 9.87 -11.19 2.67
C ASN A 42 8.50 -11.21 2.00
N LEU A 43 7.88 -10.05 1.85
CA LEU A 43 6.59 -9.93 1.15
C LEU A 43 6.71 -10.35 -0.31
N LEU A 44 7.75 -9.89 -1.01
CA LEU A 44 7.98 -10.26 -2.40
C LEU A 44 8.20 -11.77 -2.55
N ASN A 45 8.95 -12.38 -1.63
CA ASN A 45 9.14 -13.84 -1.62
C ASN A 45 7.81 -14.56 -1.45
N TYR A 46 6.99 -14.09 -0.53
CA TYR A 46 5.67 -14.68 -0.29
C TYR A 46 4.76 -14.58 -1.53
N LEU A 47 4.85 -13.47 -2.26
CA LEU A 47 4.05 -13.24 -3.46
C LEU A 47 4.63 -13.90 -4.72
N GLY A 48 5.81 -14.51 -4.62
CA GLY A 48 6.49 -15.11 -5.78
C GLY A 48 7.10 -14.09 -6.72
N LEU A 49 7.44 -12.90 -6.22
CA LEU A 49 7.98 -11.78 -7.00
C LEU A 49 9.41 -11.45 -6.60
N GLU A 50 10.17 -12.41 -6.13
CA GLU A 50 11.50 -12.23 -5.55
C GLU A 50 12.59 -11.81 -6.55
N ASP A 51 12.33 -11.89 -7.84
CA ASP A 51 13.33 -11.63 -8.88
C ASP A 51 13.57 -10.15 -9.17
N ARG A 52 13.00 -9.25 -8.41
CA ARG A 52 13.12 -7.82 -8.67
C ARG A 52 14.03 -7.14 -7.67
N GLU A 53 14.64 -6.04 -8.13
CA GLU A 53 15.46 -5.19 -7.28
C GLU A 53 14.57 -4.30 -6.42
N ILE A 54 14.92 -4.20 -5.12
CA ILE A 54 14.18 -3.36 -4.18
C ILE A 54 14.82 -1.96 -4.18
N ARG A 55 14.03 -0.94 -4.51
CA ARG A 55 14.47 0.45 -4.47
C ARG A 55 14.24 1.01 -3.07
N VAL A 56 15.19 1.83 -2.59
CA VAL A 56 15.12 2.44 -1.27
C VAL A 56 14.37 3.76 -1.36
N GLU A 57 13.33 3.92 -0.55
CA GLU A 57 12.58 5.17 -0.45
C GLU A 57 13.29 6.14 0.51
N ASP A 58 13.70 5.67 1.68
CA ASP A 58 14.36 6.47 2.70
C ASP A 58 15.48 5.66 3.32
N ARG A 59 16.70 6.15 3.19
CA ARG A 59 17.89 5.46 3.72
C ARG A 59 17.96 5.49 5.24
N SER A 60 17.48 6.56 5.85
CA SER A 60 17.58 6.70 7.31
C SER A 60 16.65 5.73 8.04
N SER A 61 15.48 5.49 7.50
CA SER A 61 14.51 4.55 8.08
C SER A 61 14.57 3.16 7.42
N GLN A 62 15.40 2.98 6.39
CA GLN A 62 15.53 1.72 5.66
C GLN A 62 14.20 1.24 5.07
N THR A 63 13.39 2.17 4.57
CA THR A 63 12.10 1.83 3.96
C THR A 63 12.24 1.60 2.47
N ALA A 64 11.44 0.69 1.94
CA ALA A 64 11.45 0.32 0.54
C ALA A 64 10.42 1.13 -0.24
N LEU A 65 10.71 1.38 -1.51
CA LEU A 65 9.75 1.94 -2.45
C LEU A 65 8.92 0.78 -3.01
N VAL A 66 7.64 0.75 -2.68
CA VAL A 66 6.75 -0.35 -3.08
C VAL A 66 6.35 -0.20 -4.54
N ASP A 67 6.47 -1.30 -5.31
CA ASP A 67 6.14 -1.30 -6.73
C ASP A 67 4.64 -1.22 -6.95
N GLU A 68 4.23 -0.59 -8.06
CA GLU A 68 2.82 -0.37 -8.36
C GLU A 68 2.04 -1.68 -8.48
N ASP A 69 2.63 -2.72 -9.07
CA ASP A 69 1.96 -4.01 -9.21
C ASP A 69 1.68 -4.66 -7.85
N VAL A 70 2.58 -4.47 -6.87
CA VAL A 70 2.37 -4.95 -5.50
C VAL A 70 1.22 -4.18 -4.85
N LEU A 71 1.18 -2.85 -5.04
CA LEU A 71 0.10 -2.03 -4.52
C LEU A 71 -1.26 -2.47 -5.06
N GLN A 72 -1.32 -2.78 -6.36
CA GLN A 72 -2.55 -3.27 -6.99
C GLN A 72 -2.93 -4.66 -6.47
N LEU A 73 -1.95 -5.54 -6.33
CA LEU A 73 -2.19 -6.91 -5.87
C LEU A 73 -2.77 -6.93 -4.45
N LEU A 74 -2.28 -6.05 -3.58
CA LEU A 74 -2.74 -5.93 -2.20
C LEU A 74 -3.92 -4.97 -2.05
N LYS A 75 -4.39 -4.38 -3.14
CA LYS A 75 -5.53 -3.45 -3.16
C LYS A 75 -5.33 -2.26 -2.23
N VAL A 76 -4.13 -1.70 -2.24
CA VAL A 76 -3.80 -0.52 -1.45
C VAL A 76 -4.54 0.70 -2.01
N ASP A 77 -5.11 1.53 -1.14
CA ASP A 77 -5.98 2.64 -1.52
C ASP A 77 -5.26 3.96 -1.68
N PHE A 78 -4.01 4.06 -1.26
CA PHE A 78 -3.25 5.31 -1.30
C PHE A 78 -2.12 5.22 -2.31
N ARG A 79 -1.81 6.35 -2.93
CA ARG A 79 -0.67 6.49 -3.84
C ARG A 79 0.11 7.75 -3.49
N ARG A 80 1.43 7.68 -3.71
CA ARG A 80 2.29 8.83 -3.54
C ARG A 80 2.07 9.81 -4.71
N LEU A 81 2.05 11.08 -4.38
CA LEU A 81 1.92 12.13 -5.40
C LEU A 81 3.23 12.38 -6.12
#